data_31e84fb47544e5193bff2d488c24e91b
#
_entry.id   31e84fb47544e5193bff2d488c24e91b
#
_cell.length_a   1.000
_cell.length_b   1.000
_cell.length_c   1.000
_cell.angle_alpha   90.00
_cell.angle_beta   90.00
_cell.angle_gamma   90.00
#
_symmetry.space_group_name_H-M   'P 1'
#
loop_
_entity.id
_entity.type
_entity.pdbx_description
1 polymer ?
#
loop_
_entity_poly.entity_id
_entity_poly.type
_entity_poly.pdbx_seq_one_letter_code
_entity_poly.pdbx_strand_id
1 'polypeptide(L)'
;DNTELQDNIRLSNRLAATLKLLQNQKHEKNAVIATEGGTAARGMQVLDEVDALQTEHGKLSQQLQSYAKEKEALEAWGNFEPANVQKLKDAGYVIGFYSCSEGNYKEEWETEYNAMIVNRISSKVFFVTLTKGGQEVDLDVEQAKLPAYSLAHLETLYNTTEQAVEENEKKLVTFSETEIPSLKAALKELQSQIEFSKVVLSSEQTAGDKLMLIEGWAPAFSQVEIEA
;
A
#
# COMPACT_ATOMS: atom_id res chain seq x y z
N ASP A 1 32.53 13.87 6.31
CA ASP A 1 32.40 12.41 6.31
C ASP A 1 31.62 11.95 5.08
N ASN A 2 32.18 10.96 4.36
CA ASN A 2 31.52 10.44 3.12
C ASN A 2 30.19 9.79 3.39
N THR A 3 29.97 9.19 4.56
CA THR A 3 28.70 8.56 4.97
C THR A 3 27.59 9.59 5.10
N GLU A 4 27.84 10.71 5.75
CA GLU A 4 26.88 11.80 5.89
C GLU A 4 26.47 12.39 4.52
N LEU A 5 27.44 12.57 3.62
CA LEU A 5 27.15 13.01 2.25
C LEU A 5 26.24 12.03 1.51
N GLN A 6 26.48 10.72 1.62
CA GLN A 6 25.66 9.70 0.99
C GLN A 6 24.24 9.66 1.57
N ASP A 7 24.10 9.82 2.88
CA ASP A 7 22.80 9.87 3.54
C ASP A 7 22.01 11.12 3.12
N ASN A 8 22.66 12.27 3.02
CA ASN A 8 22.06 13.51 2.53
C ASN A 8 21.63 13.39 1.07
N ILE A 9 22.40 12.72 0.22
CA ILE A 9 22.02 12.46 -1.18
C ILE A 9 20.78 11.57 -1.24
N ARG A 10 20.70 10.49 -0.44
CA ARG A 10 19.52 9.63 -0.38
C ARG A 10 18.28 10.40 0.08
N LEU A 11 18.45 11.22 1.11
CA LEU A 11 17.36 12.04 1.64
C LEU A 11 16.89 13.08 0.62
N SER A 12 17.80 13.70 -0.11
CA SER A 12 17.48 14.63 -1.21
C SER A 12 16.66 13.95 -2.31
N ASN A 13 17.02 12.72 -2.68
CA ASN A 13 16.27 11.94 -3.66
C ASN A 13 14.86 11.59 -3.16
N ARG A 14 14.70 11.25 -1.88
CA ARG A 14 13.38 11.01 -1.27
C ARG A 14 12.53 12.27 -1.27
N LEU A 15 13.08 13.40 -0.87
CA LEU A 15 12.38 14.70 -0.90
C LEU A 15 11.93 15.08 -2.31
N ALA A 16 12.80 14.91 -3.30
CA ALA A 16 12.50 15.19 -4.70
C ALA A 16 11.38 14.27 -5.23
N ALA A 17 11.41 12.99 -4.88
CA ALA A 17 10.37 12.04 -5.28
C ALA A 17 9.01 12.38 -4.63
N THR A 18 9.00 12.73 -3.34
CA THR A 18 7.79 13.15 -2.62
C THR A 18 7.23 14.46 -3.18
N LEU A 19 8.10 15.42 -3.47
CA LEU A 19 7.70 16.68 -4.13
C LEU A 19 7.02 16.40 -5.47
N LYS A 20 7.60 15.57 -6.30
CA LYS A 20 7.02 15.17 -7.59
C LYS A 20 5.69 14.45 -7.42
N LEU A 21 5.57 13.57 -6.44
CA LEU A 21 4.32 12.89 -6.12
C LEU A 21 3.20 13.89 -5.80
N LEU A 22 3.48 14.87 -4.93
CA LEU A 22 2.50 15.89 -4.57
C LEU A 22 2.17 16.83 -5.74
N GLN A 23 3.16 17.22 -6.54
CA GLN A 23 2.94 18.07 -7.71
C GLN A 23 2.05 17.41 -8.78
N ASN A 24 2.04 16.08 -8.85
CA ASN A 24 1.24 15.32 -9.80
C ASN A 24 -0.19 15.02 -9.30
N GLN A 25 -0.57 15.44 -8.09
CA GLN A 25 -1.93 15.24 -7.60
C GLN A 25 -2.93 16.08 -8.39
N LYS A 26 -4.11 15.53 -8.62
CA LYS A 26 -5.23 16.25 -9.24
C LYS A 26 -5.99 17.04 -8.19
N HIS A 27 -6.30 18.27 -8.50
CA HIS A 27 -7.04 19.17 -7.63
C HIS A 27 -8.41 19.51 -8.21
N GLU A 28 -9.33 19.91 -7.35
CA GLU A 28 -10.58 20.52 -7.77
C GLU A 28 -10.32 21.89 -8.40
N LYS A 29 -11.24 22.32 -9.29
CA LYS A 29 -11.07 23.59 -10.03
C LYS A 29 -10.87 24.82 -9.16
N ASN A 30 -11.41 24.81 -7.94
CA ASN A 30 -11.37 25.91 -6.99
C ASN A 30 -10.36 25.70 -5.86
N ALA A 31 -9.49 24.70 -5.95
CA ALA A 31 -8.48 24.42 -4.93
C ALA A 31 -7.50 25.58 -4.81
N VAL A 32 -7.25 26.00 -3.57
CA VAL A 32 -6.22 26.98 -3.25
C VAL A 32 -4.93 26.26 -2.95
N ILE A 33 -3.91 26.46 -3.78
CA ILE A 33 -2.61 25.80 -3.65
C ILE A 33 -1.61 26.80 -3.07
N ALA A 34 -0.98 26.45 -1.95
CA ALA A 34 0.07 27.25 -1.34
C ALA A 34 1.31 27.29 -2.23
N THR A 35 1.88 28.49 -2.44
CA THR A 35 3.05 28.74 -3.28
C THR A 35 4.26 29.24 -2.48
N GLU A 36 4.06 29.63 -1.23
CA GLU A 36 5.08 30.20 -0.35
C GLU A 36 4.77 29.94 1.13
N GLY A 37 5.67 30.32 2.02
CA GLY A 37 5.47 30.21 3.47
C GLY A 37 5.90 28.86 4.07
N GLY A 38 6.58 28.00 3.32
CA GLY A 38 7.10 26.72 3.81
C GLY A 38 8.40 26.82 4.59
N THR A 39 8.65 25.88 5.51
CA THR A 39 9.90 25.74 6.25
C THR A 39 10.54 24.37 6.00
N ALA A 40 11.87 24.31 6.06
CA ALA A 40 12.61 23.06 5.89
C ALA A 40 12.24 22.02 6.97
N ALA A 41 12.10 22.46 8.23
CA ALA A 41 11.68 21.58 9.33
C ALA A 41 10.31 20.94 9.07
N ARG A 42 9.35 21.72 8.60
CA ARG A 42 8.03 21.19 8.21
C ARG A 42 8.13 20.24 7.00
N GLY A 43 8.98 20.56 6.03
CA GLY A 43 9.22 19.71 4.87
C GLY A 43 9.73 18.31 5.24
N MET A 44 10.60 18.20 6.23
CA MET A 44 11.08 16.92 6.76
C MET A 44 9.96 16.12 7.45
N GLN A 45 9.10 16.78 8.23
CA GLN A 45 7.93 16.13 8.83
C GLN A 45 6.96 15.63 7.76
N VAL A 46 6.69 16.42 6.74
CA VAL A 46 5.82 16.07 5.61
C VAL A 46 6.35 14.85 4.86
N LEU A 47 7.68 14.75 4.67
CA LEU A 47 8.29 13.57 4.05
C LEU A 47 7.89 12.30 4.79
N ASP A 48 8.04 12.27 6.12
CA ASP A 48 7.71 11.11 6.94
C ASP A 48 6.19 10.83 6.96
N GLU A 49 5.37 11.87 7.02
CA GLU A 49 3.91 11.75 6.98
C GLU A 49 3.40 11.20 5.63
N VAL A 50 3.99 11.63 4.52
CA VAL A 50 3.65 11.12 3.18
C VAL A 50 4.12 9.67 3.01
N ASP A 51 5.31 9.32 3.50
CA ASP A 51 5.79 7.94 3.48
C ASP A 51 4.84 7.02 4.28
N ALA A 52 4.36 7.47 5.43
CA ALA A 52 3.37 6.73 6.23
C ALA A 52 2.03 6.58 5.50
N LEU A 53 1.54 7.63 4.84
CA LEU A 53 0.32 7.55 4.01
C LEU A 53 0.46 6.57 2.85
N GLN A 54 1.59 6.55 2.16
CA GLN A 54 1.83 5.62 1.06
C GLN A 54 1.92 4.17 1.54
N THR A 55 2.57 3.93 2.68
CA THR A 55 2.65 2.61 3.29
C THR A 55 1.26 2.11 3.67
N GLU A 56 0.45 2.95 4.27
CA GLU A 56 -0.92 2.62 4.66
C GLU A 56 -1.81 2.38 3.43
N HIS A 57 -1.70 3.23 2.40
CA HIS A 57 -2.40 3.03 1.13
C HIS A 57 -2.09 1.68 0.50
N GLY A 58 -0.83 1.26 0.51
CA GLY A 58 -0.42 -0.05 0.02
C GLY A 58 -1.09 -1.21 0.78
N LYS A 59 -1.13 -1.13 2.11
CA LYS A 59 -1.80 -2.13 2.96
C LYS A 59 -3.31 -2.19 2.72
N LEU A 60 -3.96 -1.03 2.71
CA LEU A 60 -5.41 -0.93 2.47
C LEU A 60 -5.78 -1.45 1.08
N SER A 61 -4.98 -1.13 0.06
CA SER A 61 -5.21 -1.61 -1.31
C SER A 61 -5.07 -3.14 -1.41
N GLN A 62 -4.11 -3.74 -0.71
CA GLN A 62 -3.97 -5.20 -0.65
C GLN A 62 -5.15 -5.85 0.07
N GLN A 63 -5.61 -5.28 1.17
CA GLN A 63 -6.79 -5.76 1.90
C GLN A 63 -8.05 -5.67 1.04
N LEU A 64 -8.23 -4.55 0.33
CA LEU A 64 -9.36 -4.35 -0.57
C LEU A 64 -9.40 -5.41 -1.68
N GLN A 65 -8.26 -5.70 -2.29
CA GLN A 65 -8.14 -6.76 -3.29
C GLN A 65 -8.43 -8.15 -2.70
N SER A 66 -7.97 -8.41 -1.48
CA SER A 66 -8.25 -9.68 -0.80
C SER A 66 -9.75 -9.86 -0.53
N TYR A 67 -10.41 -8.84 0.01
CA TYR A 67 -11.85 -8.89 0.26
C TYR A 67 -12.66 -8.99 -1.03
N ALA A 68 -12.24 -8.33 -2.10
CA ALA A 68 -12.88 -8.45 -3.41
C ALA A 68 -12.84 -9.88 -3.94
N LYS A 69 -11.67 -10.54 -3.86
CA LYS A 69 -11.50 -11.94 -4.27
C LYS A 69 -12.30 -12.91 -3.40
N GLU A 70 -12.27 -12.71 -2.09
CA GLU A 70 -13.04 -13.54 -1.16
C GLU A 70 -14.54 -13.39 -1.39
N LYS A 71 -15.02 -12.17 -1.63
CA LYS A 71 -16.40 -11.87 -1.97
C LYS A 71 -16.82 -12.57 -3.28
N GLU A 72 -16.02 -12.43 -4.33
CA GLU A 72 -16.27 -13.08 -5.62
C GLU A 72 -16.34 -14.61 -5.47
N ALA A 73 -15.39 -15.19 -4.74
CA ALA A 73 -15.37 -16.63 -4.46
C ALA A 73 -16.60 -17.08 -3.67
N LEU A 74 -17.12 -16.24 -2.77
CA LEU A 74 -18.25 -16.56 -1.92
C LEU A 74 -19.60 -16.37 -2.59
N GLU A 75 -19.71 -15.50 -3.59
CA GLU A 75 -20.94 -15.23 -4.34
C GLU A 75 -21.53 -16.50 -4.96
N ALA A 76 -20.70 -17.43 -5.40
CA ALA A 76 -21.12 -18.73 -5.93
C ALA A 76 -21.87 -19.59 -4.90
N TRP A 77 -21.58 -19.43 -3.62
CA TRP A 77 -22.15 -20.19 -2.50
C TRP A 77 -23.34 -19.51 -1.84
N GLY A 78 -23.60 -18.25 -2.18
CA GLY A 78 -24.66 -17.45 -1.56
C GLY A 78 -24.29 -16.92 -0.16
N ASN A 79 -25.25 -16.25 0.44
CA ASN A 79 -25.06 -15.66 1.78
C ASN A 79 -25.38 -16.69 2.87
N PHE A 80 -24.35 -17.31 3.42
CA PHE A 80 -24.47 -18.20 4.57
C PHE A 80 -23.63 -17.70 5.76
N GLU A 81 -24.06 -18.08 6.95
CA GLU A 81 -23.34 -17.73 8.17
C GLU A 81 -22.32 -18.82 8.52
N PRO A 82 -21.01 -18.50 8.61
CA PRO A 82 -19.98 -19.47 9.03
C PRO A 82 -20.25 -20.09 10.42
N ALA A 83 -20.94 -19.36 11.30
CA ALA A 83 -21.38 -19.88 12.58
C ALA A 83 -22.34 -21.08 12.46
N ASN A 84 -23.14 -21.16 11.40
CA ASN A 84 -24.02 -22.31 11.17
C ASN A 84 -23.23 -23.56 10.75
N VAL A 85 -22.17 -23.38 9.99
CA VAL A 85 -21.22 -24.47 9.67
C VAL A 85 -20.55 -24.99 10.93
N GLN A 86 -20.15 -24.10 11.86
CA GLN A 86 -19.57 -24.50 13.13
C GLN A 86 -20.58 -25.26 14.00
N LYS A 87 -21.85 -24.84 14.02
CA LYS A 87 -22.92 -25.59 14.74
C LYS A 87 -23.09 -27.01 14.22
N LEU A 88 -23.02 -27.22 12.89
CA LEU A 88 -23.06 -28.55 12.28
C LEU A 88 -21.85 -29.39 12.72
N LYS A 89 -20.66 -28.82 12.75
CA LYS A 89 -19.46 -29.50 13.27
C LYS A 89 -19.62 -29.91 14.72
N ASP A 90 -20.13 -29.00 15.57
CA ASP A 90 -20.36 -29.27 16.98
C ASP A 90 -21.42 -30.38 17.20
N ALA A 91 -22.35 -30.51 16.27
CA ALA A 91 -23.34 -31.59 16.26
C ALA A 91 -22.81 -32.93 15.67
N GLY A 92 -21.51 -33.00 15.32
CA GLY A 92 -20.87 -34.19 14.80
C GLY A 92 -20.97 -34.40 13.29
N TYR A 93 -21.37 -33.37 12.53
CA TYR A 93 -21.44 -33.39 11.08
C TYR A 93 -20.23 -32.69 10.46
N VAL A 94 -19.88 -33.12 9.25
CA VAL A 94 -18.86 -32.48 8.41
C VAL A 94 -19.53 -31.98 7.14
N ILE A 95 -19.41 -30.68 6.89
CA ILE A 95 -19.85 -30.08 5.63
C ILE A 95 -18.62 -29.81 4.73
N GLY A 96 -18.67 -30.30 3.51
CA GLY A 96 -17.67 -30.04 2.49
C GLY A 96 -18.23 -29.14 1.41
N PHE A 97 -17.40 -28.30 0.83
CA PHE A 97 -17.74 -27.39 -0.27
C PHE A 97 -16.90 -27.76 -1.48
N TYR A 98 -17.55 -28.08 -2.59
CA TYR A 98 -16.92 -28.59 -3.78
C TYR A 98 -17.43 -27.91 -5.03
N SER A 99 -16.60 -27.88 -6.06
CA SER A 99 -17.02 -27.45 -7.37
C SER A 99 -16.41 -28.32 -8.47
N CYS A 100 -17.16 -28.54 -9.54
CA CYS A 100 -16.71 -29.27 -10.71
C CYS A 100 -17.41 -28.78 -11.98
N SER A 101 -16.91 -29.22 -13.13
CA SER A 101 -17.66 -29.06 -14.37
C SER A 101 -18.97 -29.89 -14.33
N GLU A 102 -20.00 -29.42 -15.01
CA GLU A 102 -21.29 -30.07 -14.98
C GLU A 102 -21.26 -31.56 -15.44
N GLY A 103 -20.39 -31.88 -16.41
CA GLY A 103 -20.18 -33.26 -16.87
C GLY A 103 -19.44 -34.15 -15.88
N ASN A 104 -18.79 -33.59 -14.85
CA ASN A 104 -18.06 -34.35 -13.84
C ASN A 104 -18.87 -34.56 -12.55
N TYR A 105 -20.01 -33.89 -12.40
CA TYR A 105 -20.92 -34.12 -11.28
C TYR A 105 -21.58 -35.49 -11.38
N LYS A 106 -21.58 -36.24 -10.29
CA LYS A 106 -22.18 -37.58 -10.22
C LYS A 106 -23.36 -37.56 -9.26
N GLU A 107 -24.53 -37.99 -9.76
CA GLU A 107 -25.74 -38.06 -8.94
C GLU A 107 -25.61 -39.08 -7.80
N GLU A 108 -24.73 -40.06 -7.91
CA GLU A 108 -24.41 -41.03 -6.84
C GLU A 108 -23.98 -40.36 -5.55
N TRP A 109 -23.30 -39.19 -5.64
CA TRP A 109 -22.84 -38.43 -4.48
C TRP A 109 -23.98 -37.89 -3.62
N GLU A 110 -25.17 -37.70 -4.19
CA GLU A 110 -26.34 -37.29 -3.44
C GLU A 110 -26.78 -38.37 -2.44
N THR A 111 -26.62 -39.65 -2.80
CA THR A 111 -26.91 -40.77 -1.90
C THR A 111 -25.75 -41.11 -0.99
N GLU A 112 -24.52 -41.06 -1.49
CA GLU A 112 -23.32 -41.49 -0.77
C GLU A 112 -22.82 -40.44 0.27
N TYR A 113 -22.86 -39.18 -0.10
CA TYR A 113 -22.33 -38.08 0.72
C TYR A 113 -23.35 -37.00 1.06
N ASN A 114 -24.63 -37.25 0.82
CA ASN A 114 -25.72 -36.24 0.92
C ASN A 114 -25.36 -34.96 0.15
N ALA A 115 -24.83 -35.10 -1.06
CA ALA A 115 -24.47 -33.96 -1.89
C ALA A 115 -25.70 -33.16 -2.29
N MET A 116 -25.62 -31.84 -2.18
CA MET A 116 -26.65 -30.91 -2.59
C MET A 116 -26.07 -29.82 -3.47
N ILE A 117 -26.63 -29.64 -4.66
CA ILE A 117 -26.22 -28.56 -5.55
C ILE A 117 -26.73 -27.24 -4.99
N VAL A 118 -25.81 -26.31 -4.77
CA VAL A 118 -26.09 -24.96 -4.28
C VAL A 118 -26.30 -24.00 -5.44
N ASN A 119 -25.47 -24.12 -6.49
CA ASN A 119 -25.51 -23.21 -7.62
C ASN A 119 -24.92 -23.83 -8.89
N ARG A 120 -25.31 -23.29 -10.05
CA ARG A 120 -24.70 -23.58 -11.34
C ARG A 120 -24.38 -22.27 -12.04
N ILE A 121 -23.11 -22.08 -12.37
CA ILE A 121 -22.63 -20.89 -13.04
C ILE A 121 -21.71 -21.31 -14.19
N SER A 122 -22.02 -20.90 -15.41
CA SER A 122 -21.17 -21.10 -16.60
C SER A 122 -20.63 -22.54 -16.74
N SER A 123 -21.51 -23.54 -16.71
CA SER A 123 -21.18 -24.97 -16.79
C SER A 123 -20.33 -25.51 -15.62
N LYS A 124 -20.22 -24.76 -14.53
CA LYS A 124 -19.63 -25.18 -13.25
C LYS A 124 -20.73 -25.42 -12.22
N VAL A 125 -20.65 -26.53 -11.51
CA VAL A 125 -21.56 -26.91 -10.43
C VAL A 125 -20.86 -26.66 -9.11
N PHE A 126 -21.55 -25.95 -8.21
CA PHE A 126 -21.15 -25.72 -6.82
C PHE A 126 -22.08 -26.52 -5.92
N PHE A 127 -21.53 -27.40 -5.11
CA PHE A 127 -22.29 -28.29 -4.26
C PHE A 127 -21.65 -28.49 -2.91
N VAL A 128 -22.45 -28.87 -1.93
CA VAL A 128 -22.02 -29.21 -0.59
C VAL A 128 -22.27 -30.67 -0.31
N THR A 129 -21.45 -31.27 0.55
CA THR A 129 -21.66 -32.59 1.12
C THR A 129 -21.91 -32.48 2.61
N LEU A 130 -22.77 -33.30 3.14
CA LEU A 130 -23.05 -33.39 4.57
C LEU A 130 -22.88 -34.82 5.04
N THR A 131 -21.83 -35.09 5.80
CA THR A 131 -21.48 -36.42 6.29
C THR A 131 -21.37 -36.42 7.82
N LYS A 132 -21.47 -37.60 8.43
CA LYS A 132 -21.16 -37.76 9.86
C LYS A 132 -19.66 -37.74 10.07
N GLY A 133 -19.20 -37.25 11.23
CA GLY A 133 -17.79 -37.25 11.58
C GLY A 133 -17.19 -38.66 11.48
N GLY A 134 -16.01 -38.77 10.85
CA GLY A 134 -15.33 -40.03 10.60
C GLY A 134 -15.64 -40.71 9.24
N GLN A 135 -16.62 -40.22 8.49
CA GLN A 135 -16.83 -40.63 7.11
C GLN A 135 -15.85 -39.88 6.21
N GLU A 136 -15.00 -40.58 5.50
CA GLU A 136 -14.14 -40.00 4.49
C GLU A 136 -14.94 -39.64 3.24
N VAL A 137 -14.73 -38.45 2.70
CA VAL A 137 -15.28 -37.99 1.44
C VAL A 137 -14.14 -37.93 0.45
N ASP A 138 -14.13 -38.87 -0.49
CA ASP A 138 -13.13 -38.96 -1.56
C ASP A 138 -13.78 -38.53 -2.87
N LEU A 139 -13.59 -37.28 -3.23
CA LEU A 139 -14.08 -36.68 -4.47
C LEU A 139 -12.87 -36.13 -5.24
N ASP A 140 -12.72 -36.61 -6.47
CA ASP A 140 -11.71 -36.09 -7.41
C ASP A 140 -12.19 -34.80 -8.07
N VAL A 141 -12.46 -33.80 -7.23
CA VAL A 141 -12.94 -32.48 -7.64
C VAL A 141 -12.36 -31.39 -6.75
N GLU A 142 -12.44 -30.13 -7.19
CA GLU A 142 -11.94 -28.99 -6.45
C GLU A 142 -12.71 -28.79 -5.13
N GLN A 143 -12.01 -28.81 -4.02
CA GLN A 143 -12.54 -28.46 -2.71
C GLN A 143 -12.33 -26.99 -2.41
N ALA A 144 -13.40 -26.25 -2.15
CA ALA A 144 -13.31 -24.85 -1.74
C ALA A 144 -12.99 -24.72 -0.26
N LYS A 145 -12.11 -23.77 0.07
CA LYS A 145 -11.92 -23.33 1.47
C LYS A 145 -13.02 -22.36 1.83
N LEU A 146 -13.64 -22.59 2.99
CA LEU A 146 -14.61 -21.66 3.53
C LEU A 146 -13.90 -20.37 3.97
N PRO A 147 -14.38 -19.20 3.55
CA PRO A 147 -13.93 -17.94 4.12
C PRO A 147 -14.33 -17.84 5.59
N ALA A 148 -13.57 -17.05 6.36
CA ALA A 148 -13.83 -16.82 7.76
C ALA A 148 -15.09 -15.96 8.02
N TYR A 149 -15.62 -15.30 6.98
CA TYR A 149 -16.68 -14.31 7.08
C TYR A 149 -17.87 -14.66 6.18
N SER A 150 -19.07 -14.21 6.55
CA SER A 150 -20.24 -14.21 5.68
C SER A 150 -20.08 -13.20 4.53
N LEU A 151 -20.84 -13.36 3.46
CA LEU A 151 -20.86 -12.41 2.36
C LEU A 151 -21.22 -10.98 2.83
N ALA A 152 -22.22 -10.85 3.70
CA ALA A 152 -22.62 -9.56 4.26
C ALA A 152 -21.52 -8.92 5.09
N HIS A 153 -20.75 -9.72 5.86
CA HIS A 153 -19.60 -9.21 6.62
C HIS A 153 -18.45 -8.77 5.71
N LEU A 154 -18.16 -9.54 4.67
CA LEU A 154 -17.16 -9.16 3.65
C LEU A 154 -17.53 -7.88 2.92
N GLU A 155 -18.81 -7.66 2.62
CA GLU A 155 -19.28 -6.40 2.04
C GLU A 155 -19.03 -5.21 2.97
N THR A 156 -19.28 -5.38 4.26
CA THR A 156 -18.99 -4.35 5.27
C THR A 156 -17.49 -4.06 5.34
N LEU A 157 -16.64 -5.08 5.39
CA LEU A 157 -15.19 -4.94 5.42
C LEU A 157 -14.68 -4.27 4.13
N TYR A 158 -15.18 -4.67 2.98
CA TYR A 158 -14.83 -4.08 1.69
C TYR A 158 -15.18 -2.58 1.66
N ASN A 159 -16.40 -2.20 1.99
CA ASN A 159 -16.86 -0.82 1.97
C ASN A 159 -16.10 0.06 2.97
N THR A 160 -15.84 -0.45 4.18
CA THR A 160 -15.06 0.27 5.20
C THR A 160 -13.62 0.49 4.74
N THR A 161 -13.02 -0.52 4.12
CA THR A 161 -11.65 -0.42 3.59
C THR A 161 -11.57 0.53 2.40
N GLU A 162 -12.56 0.49 1.50
CA GLU A 162 -12.67 1.43 0.36
C GLU A 162 -12.76 2.88 0.84
N GLN A 163 -13.57 3.16 1.85
CA GLN A 163 -13.64 4.49 2.48
C GLN A 163 -12.29 4.91 3.08
N ALA A 164 -11.57 3.99 3.72
CA ALA A 164 -10.25 4.27 4.28
C ALA A 164 -9.22 4.59 3.19
N VAL A 165 -9.28 3.93 2.03
CA VAL A 165 -8.46 4.26 0.86
C VAL A 165 -8.77 5.67 0.37
N GLU A 166 -10.04 6.01 0.20
CA GLU A 166 -10.46 7.36 -0.24
C GLU A 166 -10.01 8.45 0.73
N GLU A 167 -10.12 8.23 2.03
CA GLU A 167 -9.65 9.18 3.05
C GLU A 167 -8.14 9.36 3.00
N ASN A 168 -7.39 8.28 2.80
CA ASN A 168 -5.94 8.34 2.64
C ASN A 168 -5.55 9.16 1.40
N GLU A 169 -6.20 8.94 0.28
CA GLU A 169 -5.98 9.69 -0.96
C GLU A 169 -6.33 11.18 -0.80
N LYS A 170 -7.41 11.51 -0.10
CA LYS A 170 -7.78 12.90 0.21
C LYS A 170 -6.73 13.60 1.07
N LYS A 171 -6.14 12.92 2.04
CA LYS A 171 -5.03 13.47 2.85
C LYS A 171 -3.83 13.80 1.97
N LEU A 172 -3.49 12.95 1.01
CA LEU A 172 -2.39 13.20 0.08
C LEU A 172 -2.66 14.43 -0.79
N VAL A 173 -3.90 14.60 -1.28
CA VAL A 173 -4.32 15.80 -2.01
C VAL A 173 -4.21 17.03 -1.12
N THR A 174 -4.62 16.98 0.13
CA THR A 174 -4.49 18.10 1.09
C THR A 174 -3.01 18.49 1.27
N PHE A 175 -2.11 17.54 1.44
CA PHE A 175 -0.68 17.84 1.48
C PHE A 175 -0.17 18.49 0.21
N SER A 176 -0.65 18.09 -0.95
CA SER A 176 -0.29 18.70 -2.23
C SER A 176 -0.78 20.15 -2.36
N GLU A 177 -1.83 20.53 -1.65
CA GLU A 177 -2.36 21.89 -1.64
C GLU A 177 -1.60 22.80 -0.66
N THR A 178 -1.09 22.26 0.45
CA THR A 178 -0.56 23.06 1.56
C THR A 178 0.95 22.96 1.76
N GLU A 179 1.60 21.82 1.41
CA GLU A 179 2.94 21.48 1.91
C GLU A 179 4.05 21.48 0.85
N ILE A 180 3.76 21.74 -0.40
CA ILE A 180 4.77 21.85 -1.46
C ILE A 180 5.86 22.87 -1.13
N PRO A 181 5.54 24.10 -0.62
CA PRO A 181 6.57 25.05 -0.24
C PRO A 181 7.53 24.54 0.83
N SER A 182 7.04 23.79 1.80
CA SER A 182 7.87 23.20 2.86
C SER A 182 8.82 22.12 2.33
N LEU A 183 8.35 21.26 1.42
CA LEU A 183 9.21 20.28 0.75
C LEU A 183 10.30 20.94 -0.10
N LYS A 184 9.95 22.01 -0.82
CA LYS A 184 10.93 22.79 -1.59
C LYS A 184 11.97 23.44 -0.69
N ALA A 185 11.57 23.98 0.46
CA ALA A 185 12.48 24.56 1.44
C ALA A 185 13.47 23.52 2.01
N ALA A 186 12.96 22.33 2.38
CA ALA A 186 13.79 21.23 2.86
C ALA A 186 14.78 20.75 1.79
N LEU A 187 14.32 20.60 0.55
CA LEU A 187 15.17 20.16 -0.56
C LEU A 187 16.28 21.18 -0.84
N LYS A 188 15.96 22.47 -0.87
CA LYS A 188 16.92 23.54 -1.08
C LYS A 188 18.00 23.57 -0.01
N GLU A 189 17.61 23.49 1.26
CA GLU A 189 18.54 23.48 2.40
C GLU A 189 19.47 22.26 2.31
N LEU A 190 18.93 21.08 2.04
CA LEU A 190 19.71 19.85 1.93
C LEU A 190 20.67 19.88 0.73
N GLN A 191 20.25 20.41 -0.40
CA GLN A 191 21.11 20.59 -1.59
C GLN A 191 22.31 21.51 -1.26
N SER A 192 22.09 22.61 -0.53
CA SER A 192 23.17 23.50 -0.09
C SER A 192 24.16 22.78 0.84
N GLN A 193 23.67 21.93 1.74
CA GLN A 193 24.54 21.12 2.61
C GLN A 193 25.36 20.10 1.81
N ILE A 194 24.74 19.45 0.81
CA ILE A 194 25.42 18.50 -0.10
C ILE A 194 26.53 19.20 -0.88
N GLU A 195 26.28 20.37 -1.45
CA GLU A 195 27.25 21.15 -2.19
C GLU A 195 28.43 21.56 -1.30
N PHE A 196 28.15 22.05 -0.10
CA PHE A 196 29.20 22.39 0.87
C PHE A 196 30.04 21.16 1.23
N SER A 197 29.44 20.04 1.53
CA SER A 197 30.14 18.78 1.86
C SER A 197 31.05 18.31 0.73
N LYS A 198 30.60 18.44 -0.53
CA LYS A 198 31.39 18.09 -1.72
C LYS A 198 32.63 18.97 -1.85
N VAL A 199 32.49 20.28 -1.61
CA VAL A 199 33.62 21.24 -1.64
C VAL A 199 34.66 20.90 -0.56
N VAL A 200 34.20 20.63 0.66
CA VAL A 200 35.10 20.24 1.77
C VAL A 200 35.87 18.96 1.43
N LEU A 201 35.18 17.92 0.97
CA LEU A 201 35.82 16.64 0.61
C LEU A 201 36.81 16.78 -0.56
N SER A 202 36.50 17.62 -1.55
CA SER A 202 37.39 17.84 -2.70
C SER A 202 38.66 18.63 -2.29
N SER A 203 38.50 19.58 -1.36
CA SER A 203 39.64 20.36 -0.82
C SER A 203 40.58 19.50 0.04
N GLU A 204 40.05 18.60 0.87
CA GLU A 204 40.82 17.63 1.64
C GLU A 204 41.63 16.69 0.74
N GLN A 205 41.04 16.21 -0.36
CA GLN A 205 41.73 15.32 -1.31
C GLN A 205 42.85 16.03 -2.10
N THR A 206 42.70 17.33 -2.38
CA THR A 206 43.67 18.09 -3.17
C THR A 206 44.89 18.49 -2.35
N ALA A 207 44.76 18.64 -1.03
CA ALA A 207 45.77 19.29 -0.18
C ALA A 207 46.51 18.35 0.78
N GLY A 208 46.18 17.05 0.84
CA GLY A 208 46.88 16.08 1.68
C GLY A 208 47.14 16.62 3.11
N ASP A 209 46.13 17.01 3.82
CA ASP A 209 46.09 17.49 5.21
C ASP A 209 46.81 18.83 5.53
N LYS A 210 47.34 19.55 4.55
CA LYS A 210 48.15 20.77 4.84
C LYS A 210 47.65 22.06 4.22
N LEU A 211 46.78 22.02 3.22
CA LEU A 211 46.29 23.24 2.54
C LEU A 211 44.84 23.01 2.10
N MET A 212 43.97 23.94 2.43
CA MET A 212 42.59 23.95 1.98
C MET A 212 42.44 24.94 0.80
N LEU A 213 42.16 24.45 -0.42
CA LEU A 213 41.86 25.30 -1.56
C LEU A 213 40.32 25.48 -1.63
N ILE A 214 39.86 26.70 -1.45
CA ILE A 214 38.49 27.10 -1.60
C ILE A 214 38.38 28.01 -2.82
N GLU A 215 37.69 27.57 -3.84
CA GLU A 215 37.31 28.39 -4.99
C GLU A 215 35.90 28.91 -4.83
N GLY A 216 35.71 30.21 -4.95
CA GLY A 216 34.40 30.84 -4.83
C GLY A 216 34.31 32.08 -5.70
N TRP A 217 33.09 32.45 -6.07
CA TRP A 217 32.83 33.70 -6.77
C TRP A 217 32.62 34.83 -5.78
N ALA A 218 33.46 35.88 -5.90
CA ALA A 218 33.28 37.11 -5.17
C ALA A 218 33.07 38.29 -6.13
N PRO A 219 32.29 39.30 -5.77
CA PRO A 219 32.21 40.52 -6.55
C PRO A 219 33.60 41.17 -6.70
N ALA A 220 33.91 41.70 -7.88
CA ALA A 220 35.22 42.27 -8.16
C ALA A 220 35.69 43.38 -7.22
N PHE A 221 34.75 44.08 -6.57
CA PHE A 221 35.05 45.12 -5.58
C PHE A 221 35.45 44.56 -4.19
N SER A 222 35.24 43.28 -3.93
CA SER A 222 35.61 42.62 -2.67
C SER A 222 36.98 41.96 -2.71
N GLN A 223 37.69 42.00 -3.83
CA GLN A 223 38.98 41.32 -4.02
C GLN A 223 40.04 41.78 -3.03
N VAL A 224 40.07 43.07 -2.72
CA VAL A 224 41.05 43.68 -1.78
C VAL A 224 40.84 43.24 -0.32
N GLU A 225 39.61 42.90 0.06
CA GLU A 225 39.30 42.42 1.41
C GLU A 225 39.62 40.93 1.59
N ILE A 226 39.69 40.17 0.49
CA ILE A 226 39.93 38.72 0.54
C ILE A 226 41.41 38.37 0.52
N GLU A 227 42.25 39.23 -0.06
CA GLU A 227 43.71 39.09 -0.13
C GLU A 227 44.44 39.59 1.11
N ALA A 228 43.76 40.23 2.05
CA ALA A 228 44.31 40.78 3.30
C ALA A 228 44.16 39.76 4.46
#